data_0b352060f48a38b9f3cacd8379d0fdb1
#
_entry.id   0b352060f48a38b9f3cacd8379d0fdb1
#
_cell.length_a   1.000
_cell.length_b   1.000
_cell.length_c   1.000
_cell.angle_alpha   90.00
_cell.angle_beta   90.00
_cell.angle_gamma   90.00
#
_symmetry.space_group_name_H-M   'P 1'
#
loop_
_entity.id
_entity.type
_entity.pdbx_description
1 polymer ?
#
loop_
_entity_poly.entity_id
_entity_poly.type
_entity_poly.pdbx_seq_one_letter_code
_entity_poly.pdbx_strand_id
1 'polypeptide(L)'
;MKEKIKQKTESAYAKIMNEEDARVCKAIDENACKVVPGNFFLTIISYFFNKLADSVANTKVIIPWIMESLSVPLFLISFLFFIRESGSLLPQLLIAAYVRKMPIRKYVWSIGAFLQAFSMIGIGIVAWNMQGLNAGIAIITLIILFSLARG
;
A
#
# COMPACT_ATOMS: atom_id res chain seq x y z
N MET A 1 16.18 25.13 -9.93
CA MET A 1 16.20 23.86 -9.17
C MET A 1 15.32 22.77 -9.80
N LYS A 2 14.08 23.08 -10.18
CA LYS A 2 13.16 22.10 -10.82
C LYS A 2 13.67 21.54 -12.16
N GLU A 3 14.29 22.35 -13.02
CA GLU A 3 14.83 21.89 -14.33
C GLU A 3 16.00 20.92 -14.18
N LYS A 4 16.93 21.15 -13.24
CA LYS A 4 18.05 20.23 -12.98
C LYS A 4 17.57 18.84 -12.47
N ILE A 5 16.51 18.83 -11.66
CA ILE A 5 15.92 17.59 -11.18
C ILE A 5 15.25 16.85 -12.35
N LYS A 6 14.52 17.57 -13.21
CA LYS A 6 13.86 17.00 -14.39
C LYS A 6 14.87 16.39 -15.36
N GLN A 7 15.96 17.10 -15.66
CA GLN A 7 16.99 16.59 -16.56
C GLN A 7 17.73 15.37 -15.99
N LYS A 8 17.93 15.32 -14.67
CA LYS A 8 18.56 14.18 -13.99
C LYS A 8 17.64 12.96 -13.94
N THR A 9 16.33 13.14 -13.78
CA THR A 9 15.35 12.05 -13.87
C THR A 9 15.20 11.52 -15.29
N GLU A 10 15.20 12.38 -16.30
CA GLU A 10 15.15 11.97 -17.72
C GLU A 10 16.39 11.16 -18.12
N SER A 11 17.59 11.59 -17.71
CA SER A 11 18.83 10.84 -17.99
C SER A 11 18.90 9.50 -17.26
N ALA A 12 18.43 9.42 -16.01
CA ALA A 12 18.36 8.17 -15.26
C ALA A 12 17.31 7.21 -15.84
N TYR A 13 16.15 7.74 -16.27
CA TYR A 13 15.12 6.96 -16.95
C TYR A 13 15.63 6.35 -18.26
N ALA A 14 16.27 7.16 -19.12
CA ALA A 14 16.86 6.73 -20.39
C ALA A 14 17.96 5.65 -20.19
N LYS A 15 18.67 5.70 -19.07
CA LYS A 15 19.72 4.71 -18.73
C LYS A 15 19.16 3.38 -18.23
N ILE A 16 17.98 3.39 -17.60
CA ILE A 16 17.33 2.19 -17.03
C ILE A 16 16.47 1.50 -18.10
N MET A 17 15.81 2.28 -18.94
CA MET A 17 15.00 1.77 -20.06
C MET A 17 15.88 1.73 -21.31
N ASN A 18 16.00 0.55 -21.95
CA ASN A 18 16.66 0.43 -23.25
C ASN A 18 15.98 1.38 -24.26
N GLU A 19 16.77 1.95 -25.19
CA GLU A 19 16.27 2.93 -26.17
C GLU A 19 15.04 2.44 -27.00
N GLU A 20 14.87 1.13 -27.15
CA GLU A 20 13.71 0.54 -27.83
C GLU A 20 12.41 0.66 -27.02
N ASP A 21 12.47 0.52 -25.69
CA ASP A 21 11.32 0.67 -24.81
C ASP A 21 10.97 2.13 -24.54
N ALA A 22 11.93 3.05 -24.65
CA ALA A 22 11.68 4.50 -24.63
C ALA A 22 10.76 4.98 -25.78
N ARG A 23 10.61 4.18 -26.84
CA ARG A 23 9.67 4.44 -27.96
C ARG A 23 8.20 4.15 -27.63
N VAL A 24 7.87 3.75 -26.42
CA VAL A 24 6.47 3.66 -25.93
C VAL A 24 5.74 5.01 -26.11
N CYS A 25 6.50 6.11 -26.18
CA CYS A 25 5.96 7.43 -26.53
C CYS A 25 5.36 7.55 -27.94
N LYS A 26 5.54 6.57 -28.84
CA LYS A 26 4.89 6.59 -30.16
C LYS A 26 3.37 6.43 -30.12
N ALA A 27 2.85 5.85 -29.03
CA ALA A 27 1.40 5.60 -28.86
C ALA A 27 0.73 6.62 -27.92
N ILE A 28 1.47 7.58 -27.36
CA ILE A 28 1.00 8.53 -26.35
C ILE A 28 1.29 9.95 -26.82
N ASP A 29 0.37 10.89 -26.51
CA ASP A 29 0.52 12.31 -26.82
C ASP A 29 1.84 12.87 -26.25
N GLU A 30 2.53 13.75 -27.01
CA GLU A 30 3.84 14.32 -26.67
C GLU A 30 3.89 14.99 -25.30
N ASN A 31 2.80 15.61 -24.88
CA ASN A 31 2.68 16.24 -23.57
C ASN A 31 2.62 15.21 -22.44
N ALA A 32 1.98 14.07 -22.66
CA ALA A 32 1.93 12.96 -21.71
C ALA A 32 3.30 12.27 -21.62
N CYS A 33 4.03 12.12 -22.71
CA CYS A 33 5.36 11.52 -22.73
C CYS A 33 6.38 12.26 -21.88
N LYS A 34 6.34 13.60 -21.86
CA LYS A 34 7.24 14.43 -21.03
C LYS A 34 7.08 14.23 -19.51
N VAL A 35 5.93 13.69 -19.09
CA VAL A 35 5.61 13.46 -17.66
C VAL A 35 5.91 12.03 -17.22
N VAL A 36 6.08 11.10 -18.16
CA VAL A 36 6.32 9.66 -17.88
C VAL A 36 7.53 9.43 -16.99
N PRO A 37 8.73 10.03 -17.20
CA PRO A 37 9.90 9.77 -16.35
C PRO A 37 9.68 10.18 -14.89
N GLY A 38 9.02 11.33 -14.66
CA GLY A 38 8.71 11.81 -13.31
C GLY A 38 7.71 10.89 -12.59
N ASN A 39 6.66 10.47 -13.29
CA ASN A 39 5.66 9.56 -12.75
C ASN A 39 6.25 8.17 -12.45
N PHE A 40 7.18 7.69 -13.27
CA PHE A 40 7.87 6.41 -13.07
C PHE A 40 8.63 6.40 -11.73
N PHE A 41 9.46 7.41 -11.46
CA PHE A 41 10.20 7.50 -10.20
C PHE A 41 9.28 7.68 -8.98
N LEU A 42 8.23 8.49 -9.10
CA LEU A 42 7.23 8.63 -8.05
C LEU A 42 6.54 7.30 -7.74
N THR A 43 6.22 6.53 -8.77
CA THR A 43 5.61 5.20 -8.61
C THR A 43 6.55 4.23 -7.91
N ILE A 44 7.84 4.20 -8.26
CA ILE A 44 8.84 3.36 -7.60
C ILE A 44 8.96 3.73 -6.13
N ILE A 45 9.10 5.01 -5.82
CA ILE A 45 9.22 5.49 -4.43
C ILE A 45 7.96 5.12 -3.63
N SER A 46 6.78 5.37 -4.18
CA SER A 46 5.52 5.01 -3.55
C SER A 46 5.40 3.50 -3.31
N TYR A 47 5.81 2.69 -4.28
CA TYR A 47 5.81 1.25 -4.16
C TYR A 47 6.78 0.75 -3.07
N PHE A 48 7.97 1.37 -2.99
CA PHE A 48 8.95 1.09 -1.94
C PHE A 48 8.37 1.35 -0.54
N PHE A 49 7.76 2.53 -0.33
CA PHE A 49 7.14 2.85 0.96
C PHE A 49 5.95 1.95 1.29
N ASN A 50 5.15 1.57 0.29
CA ASN A 50 4.08 0.59 0.48
C ASN A 50 4.61 -0.78 0.93
N LYS A 51 5.69 -1.25 0.31
CA LYS A 51 6.33 -2.52 0.70
C LYS A 51 6.94 -2.46 2.09
N LEU A 52 7.51 -1.31 2.46
CA LEU A 52 8.02 -1.09 3.81
C LEU A 52 6.88 -1.14 4.84
N ALA A 53 5.77 -0.46 4.59
CA ALA A 53 4.58 -0.51 5.44
C ALA A 53 4.02 -1.93 5.57
N ASP A 54 3.94 -2.68 4.48
CA ASP A 54 3.54 -4.09 4.50
C ASP A 54 4.46 -4.97 5.35
N SER A 55 5.76 -4.69 5.32
CA SER A 55 6.76 -5.40 6.13
C SER A 55 6.58 -5.13 7.63
N VAL A 56 6.30 -3.87 7.99
CA VAL A 56 6.01 -3.49 9.39
C VAL A 56 4.66 -4.04 9.84
N ALA A 57 3.64 -4.04 8.97
CA ALA A 57 2.33 -4.64 9.22
C ALA A 57 2.32 -6.17 9.11
N ASN A 58 3.48 -6.83 9.25
CA ASN A 58 3.57 -8.27 9.10
C ASN A 58 2.79 -9.01 10.19
N THR A 59 1.68 -9.65 9.77
CA THR A 59 0.78 -10.41 10.63
C THR A 59 1.35 -11.76 11.07
N LYS A 60 2.47 -12.19 10.50
CA LYS A 60 3.11 -13.46 10.88
C LYS A 60 4.06 -13.30 12.05
N VAL A 61 4.62 -12.10 12.25
CA VAL A 61 5.66 -11.87 13.26
C VAL A 61 5.34 -10.66 14.13
N ILE A 62 5.21 -9.48 13.53
CA ILE A 62 5.17 -8.21 14.29
C ILE A 62 3.82 -8.03 14.98
N ILE A 63 2.71 -8.24 14.31
CA ILE A 63 1.38 -8.04 14.90
C ILE A 63 1.09 -9.07 15.99
N PRO A 64 1.34 -10.38 15.82
CA PRO A 64 1.19 -11.35 16.91
C PRO A 64 2.04 -11.01 18.13
N TRP A 65 3.28 -10.57 17.92
CA TRP A 65 4.17 -10.16 19.03
C TRP A 65 3.60 -8.95 19.79
N ILE A 66 3.08 -7.95 19.09
CA ILE A 66 2.40 -6.81 19.72
C ILE A 66 1.18 -7.29 20.51
N MET A 67 0.33 -8.13 19.91
CA MET A 67 -0.87 -8.65 20.59
C MET A 67 -0.53 -9.49 21.82
N GLU A 68 0.51 -10.29 21.76
CA GLU A 68 1.01 -11.06 22.90
C GLU A 68 1.51 -10.14 24.03
N SER A 69 2.28 -9.10 23.70
CA SER A 69 2.75 -8.11 24.68
C SER A 69 1.60 -7.35 25.38
N LEU A 70 0.46 -7.22 24.71
CA LEU A 70 -0.76 -6.62 25.23
C LEU A 70 -1.66 -7.62 26.01
N SER A 71 -1.19 -8.84 26.23
CA SER A 71 -1.95 -9.92 26.89
C SER A 71 -3.27 -10.26 26.19
N VAL A 72 -3.29 -10.21 24.86
CA VAL A 72 -4.45 -10.58 24.06
C VAL A 72 -4.60 -12.11 24.03
N PRO A 73 -5.82 -12.66 24.16
CA PRO A 73 -6.04 -14.11 24.13
C PRO A 73 -5.56 -14.75 22.82
N LEU A 74 -4.89 -15.90 22.92
CA LEU A 74 -4.27 -16.64 21.80
C LEU A 74 -5.24 -16.95 20.66
N PHE A 75 -6.53 -17.19 20.95
CA PHE A 75 -7.50 -17.47 19.89
C PHE A 75 -7.67 -16.32 18.90
N LEU A 76 -7.60 -15.06 19.38
CA LEU A 76 -7.67 -13.87 18.51
C LEU A 76 -6.44 -13.76 17.61
N ILE A 77 -5.26 -14.09 18.15
CA ILE A 77 -4.00 -14.09 17.40
C ILE A 77 -4.05 -15.14 16.27
N SER A 78 -4.63 -16.31 16.53
CA SER A 78 -4.77 -17.37 15.54
C SER A 78 -5.67 -16.99 14.37
N PHE A 79 -6.71 -16.19 14.60
CA PHE A 79 -7.60 -15.69 13.57
C PHE A 79 -6.98 -14.59 12.69
N LEU A 80 -5.94 -13.93 13.17
CA LEU A 80 -5.31 -12.79 12.50
C LEU A 80 -4.84 -13.11 11.08
N PHE A 81 -4.15 -14.24 10.93
CA PHE A 81 -3.63 -14.68 9.64
C PHE A 81 -4.76 -14.93 8.62
N PHE A 82 -5.79 -15.65 9.06
CA PHE A 82 -6.93 -15.97 8.22
C PHE A 82 -7.69 -14.71 7.78
N ILE A 83 -7.93 -13.79 8.70
CA ILE A 83 -8.62 -12.51 8.43
C ILE A 83 -7.84 -11.70 7.39
N ARG A 84 -6.53 -11.61 7.52
CA ARG A 84 -5.71 -10.82 6.59
C ARG A 84 -5.68 -11.42 5.18
N GLU A 85 -5.47 -12.71 5.05
CA GLU A 85 -5.40 -13.37 3.74
C GLU A 85 -6.77 -13.36 3.04
N SER A 86 -7.83 -13.73 3.75
CA SER A 86 -9.20 -13.69 3.20
C SER A 86 -9.67 -12.27 2.91
N GLY A 87 -9.36 -11.31 3.79
CA GLY A 87 -9.74 -9.92 3.65
C GLY A 87 -9.07 -9.20 2.48
N SER A 88 -7.92 -9.69 1.98
CA SER A 88 -7.28 -9.14 0.79
C SER A 88 -7.82 -9.75 -0.51
N LEU A 89 -8.19 -11.04 -0.51
CA LEU A 89 -8.64 -11.74 -1.72
C LEU A 89 -10.06 -11.36 -2.15
N LEU A 90 -10.99 -11.27 -1.20
CA LEU A 90 -12.39 -10.95 -1.50
C LEU A 90 -12.59 -9.57 -2.14
N PRO A 91 -12.02 -8.47 -1.60
CA PRO A 91 -12.15 -7.16 -2.22
C PRO A 91 -11.47 -7.09 -3.58
N GLN A 92 -10.32 -7.76 -3.78
CA GLN A 92 -9.62 -7.76 -5.07
C GLN A 92 -10.51 -8.22 -6.22
N LEU A 93 -11.32 -9.26 -6.02
CA LEU A 93 -12.26 -9.76 -7.03
C LEU A 93 -13.38 -8.76 -7.32
N LEU A 94 -13.96 -8.16 -6.27
CA LEU A 94 -15.08 -7.22 -6.41
C LEU A 94 -14.63 -5.86 -6.93
N ILE A 95 -13.54 -5.32 -6.37
CA ILE A 95 -13.02 -4.00 -6.73
C ILE A 95 -12.40 -4.03 -8.13
N ALA A 96 -11.72 -5.12 -8.52
CA ALA A 96 -11.15 -5.25 -9.86
C ALA A 96 -12.22 -5.12 -10.96
N ALA A 97 -13.41 -5.67 -10.74
CA ALA A 97 -14.51 -5.54 -11.69
C ALA A 97 -15.03 -4.09 -11.78
N TYR A 98 -15.05 -3.38 -10.65
CA TYR A 98 -15.53 -1.99 -10.57
C TYR A 98 -14.49 -0.98 -11.09
N VAL A 99 -13.22 -1.15 -10.71
CA VAL A 99 -12.10 -0.27 -11.11
C VAL A 99 -11.85 -0.32 -12.62
N ARG A 100 -12.13 -1.45 -13.28
CA ARG A 100 -12.05 -1.54 -14.74
C ARG A 100 -12.97 -0.56 -15.46
N LYS A 101 -14.07 -0.15 -14.83
CA LYS A 101 -15.05 0.81 -15.39
C LYS A 101 -14.69 2.26 -15.12
N MET A 102 -13.73 2.53 -14.21
CA MET A 102 -13.35 3.90 -13.84
C MET A 102 -12.30 4.48 -14.78
N PRO A 103 -12.48 5.72 -15.27
CA PRO A 103 -11.53 6.38 -16.18
C PRO A 103 -10.22 6.76 -15.46
N ILE A 104 -10.23 6.97 -14.14
CA ILE A 104 -9.06 7.43 -13.38
C ILE A 104 -8.80 6.53 -12.17
N ARG A 105 -7.90 5.57 -12.36
CA ARG A 105 -7.53 4.57 -11.35
C ARG A 105 -6.68 5.11 -10.19
N LYS A 106 -5.99 6.24 -10.39
CA LYS A 106 -5.08 6.82 -9.39
C LYS A 106 -5.78 7.19 -8.07
N TYR A 107 -7.04 7.59 -8.12
CA TYR A 107 -7.79 7.96 -6.91
C TYR A 107 -8.06 6.76 -6.01
N VAL A 108 -8.42 5.62 -6.59
CA VAL A 108 -8.66 4.39 -5.83
C VAL A 108 -7.40 3.97 -5.08
N TRP A 109 -6.26 4.00 -5.77
CA TRP A 109 -4.96 3.67 -5.19
C TRP A 109 -4.55 4.64 -4.06
N SER A 110 -4.75 5.94 -4.25
CA SER A 110 -4.45 6.95 -3.21
C SER A 110 -5.33 6.78 -1.98
N ILE A 111 -6.63 6.55 -2.15
CA ILE A 111 -7.56 6.32 -1.03
C ILE A 111 -7.15 5.06 -0.27
N GLY A 112 -6.80 3.97 -0.96
CA GLY A 112 -6.29 2.75 -0.34
C GLY A 112 -5.05 3.01 0.52
N ALA A 113 -4.08 3.77 0.00
CA ALA A 113 -2.86 4.12 0.73
C ALA A 113 -3.15 4.96 2.00
N PHE A 114 -4.08 5.93 1.92
CA PHE A 114 -4.50 6.71 3.09
C PHE A 114 -5.19 5.84 4.15
N LEU A 115 -6.09 4.93 3.74
CA LEU A 115 -6.74 4.01 4.67
C LEU A 115 -5.72 3.08 5.35
N GLN A 116 -4.73 2.59 4.63
CA GLN A 116 -3.65 1.79 5.20
C GLN A 116 -2.85 2.58 6.24
N ALA A 117 -2.45 3.81 5.93
CA ALA A 117 -1.73 4.67 6.85
C ALA A 117 -2.55 4.95 8.13
N PHE A 118 -3.84 5.24 7.97
CA PHE A 118 -4.75 5.46 9.09
C PHE A 118 -4.88 4.23 9.99
N SER A 119 -5.00 3.03 9.38
CA SER A 119 -5.07 1.77 10.13
C SER A 119 -3.79 1.49 10.92
N MET A 120 -2.62 1.79 10.35
CA MET A 120 -1.33 1.60 11.04
C MET A 120 -1.16 2.55 12.22
N ILE A 121 -1.52 3.82 12.06
CA ILE A 121 -1.53 4.80 13.15
C ILE A 121 -2.51 4.34 14.25
N GLY A 122 -3.69 3.87 13.85
CA GLY A 122 -4.69 3.33 14.78
C GLY A 122 -4.16 2.16 15.60
N ILE A 123 -3.45 1.20 14.99
CA ILE A 123 -2.81 0.08 15.70
C ILE A 123 -1.80 0.60 16.70
N GLY A 124 -0.98 1.59 16.36
CA GLY A 124 -0.03 2.22 17.29
C GLY A 124 -0.72 2.87 18.48
N ILE A 125 -1.81 3.60 18.28
CA ILE A 125 -2.59 4.24 19.35
C ILE A 125 -3.24 3.18 20.26
N VAL A 126 -3.80 2.13 19.69
CA VAL A 126 -4.41 1.02 20.47
C VAL A 126 -3.35 0.32 21.30
N ALA A 127 -2.18 0.03 20.72
CA ALA A 127 -1.07 -0.61 21.43
C ALA A 127 -0.55 0.23 22.61
N TRP A 128 -0.66 1.57 22.51
CA TRP A 128 -0.25 2.47 23.58
C TRP A 128 -1.28 2.59 24.72
N ASN A 129 -2.58 2.59 24.40
CA ASN A 129 -3.64 2.97 25.32
C ASN A 129 -4.47 1.80 25.84
N MET A 130 -4.45 0.63 25.19
CA MET A 130 -5.36 -0.48 25.47
C MET A 130 -4.60 -1.78 25.74
N GLN A 131 -5.22 -2.65 26.54
CA GLN A 131 -4.69 -3.98 26.88
C GLN A 131 -5.80 -5.04 26.87
N GLY A 132 -5.38 -6.31 26.82
CA GLY A 132 -6.29 -7.45 26.93
C GLY A 132 -7.22 -7.61 25.73
N LEU A 133 -8.41 -8.11 25.99
CA LEU A 133 -9.40 -8.45 24.96
C LEU A 133 -9.81 -7.25 24.10
N ASN A 134 -9.98 -6.08 24.70
CA ASN A 134 -10.39 -4.86 23.98
C ASN A 134 -9.34 -4.40 22.97
N ALA A 135 -8.05 -4.47 23.34
CA ALA A 135 -6.95 -4.21 22.42
C ALA A 135 -6.95 -5.19 21.26
N GLY A 136 -7.17 -6.47 21.53
CA GLY A 136 -7.25 -7.52 20.51
C GLY A 136 -8.35 -7.27 19.47
N ILE A 137 -9.56 -6.95 19.92
CA ILE A 137 -10.70 -6.67 19.04
C ILE A 137 -10.43 -5.41 18.19
N ALA A 138 -9.89 -4.35 18.80
CA ALA A 138 -9.58 -3.11 18.09
C ALA A 138 -8.50 -3.34 17.02
N ILE A 139 -7.42 -4.07 17.33
CA ILE A 139 -6.36 -4.41 16.38
C ILE A 139 -6.91 -5.25 15.22
N ILE A 140 -7.74 -6.26 15.48
CA ILE A 140 -8.35 -7.09 14.44
C ILE A 140 -9.20 -6.23 13.51
N THR A 141 -10.02 -5.32 14.05
CA THR A 141 -10.85 -4.42 13.25
C THR A 141 -10.00 -3.53 12.35
N LEU A 142 -8.91 -2.98 12.86
CA LEU A 142 -7.97 -2.16 12.10
C LEU A 142 -7.24 -2.97 11.01
N ILE A 143 -6.93 -4.24 11.27
CA ILE A 143 -6.32 -5.14 10.28
C ILE A 143 -7.31 -5.52 9.18
N ILE A 144 -8.58 -5.72 9.50
CA ILE A 144 -9.62 -5.90 8.49
C ILE A 144 -9.66 -4.67 7.57
N LEU A 145 -9.71 -3.46 8.15
CA LEU A 145 -9.71 -2.21 7.39
C LEU A 145 -8.45 -2.08 6.52
N PHE A 146 -7.28 -2.38 7.08
CA PHE A 146 -6.00 -2.39 6.36
C PHE A 146 -6.01 -3.39 5.20
N SER A 147 -6.56 -4.59 5.42
CA SER A 147 -6.64 -5.64 4.42
C SER A 147 -7.59 -5.28 3.26
N LEU A 148 -8.74 -4.69 3.58
CA LEU A 148 -9.70 -4.17 2.58
C LEU A 148 -9.09 -3.03 1.75
N ALA A 149 -8.33 -2.15 2.38
CA ALA A 149 -7.68 -1.02 1.71
C ALA A 149 -6.55 -1.44 0.77
N ARG A 150 -6.02 -2.65 0.94
CA ARG A 150 -4.96 -3.22 0.11
C ARG A 150 -5.49 -3.92 -1.16
N GLY A 151 -6.72 -4.43 -1.14
CA GLY A 151 -7.37 -5.09 -2.29
C GLY A 151 -7.77 -4.12 -3.36
#